data_4f98c5aa63dd984910441aef7044db19
#
_entry.id   4f98c5aa63dd984910441aef7044db19
#
_cell.length_a   1.000
_cell.length_b   1.000
_cell.length_c   1.000
_cell.angle_alpha   90.00
_cell.angle_beta   90.00
_cell.angle_gamma   90.00
#
_symmetry.space_group_name_H-M   'P 1'
#
loop_
_entity.id
_entity.type
_entity.pdbx_description
1 polymer ?
#
loop_
_entity_poly.entity_id
_entity_poly.type
_entity_poly.pdbx_seq_one_letter_code
_entity_poly.pdbx_strand_id
1 'polypeptide(L)'
;MPQAAPNPFLPFHQQQSKAPRYPISTNVTPLNRYNRAPPPSTASNSNMLTSYFWSGDAIRSRRVSDIVLSGTVDVPVPSARVLADWERETSSRLVLEPGDVEAMPLARTQARWPDYKRCVQAMSDWTCAMGLPTVLASSDVALMACRGARYHHDGAQYGGAAFCNLFLSEDRGLDLHFPSTGHRIPLTRGTAVIFDTGQPHGVIQRHSSGFNALDFAPDQDYIQIFLTWELPIEDAQVGQALEVVFDVAPATALHLDEEQVWSNGAPAAVCPESGRWHRVD
;
A
#
# COMPACT_ATOMS: atom_id res chain seq x y z
N MET A 1 14.86 -29.55 3.43
CA MET A 1 13.85 -28.58 3.92
C MET A 1 14.57 -27.24 4.08
N PRO A 2 14.29 -26.22 3.28
CA PRO A 2 14.86 -24.89 3.50
C PRO A 2 14.11 -24.23 4.65
N GLN A 3 14.86 -23.69 5.62
CA GLN A 3 14.33 -22.89 6.72
C GLN A 3 13.80 -21.57 6.19
N ALA A 4 12.60 -21.21 6.60
CA ALA A 4 11.99 -19.90 6.34
C ALA A 4 12.84 -18.80 6.96
N ALA A 5 13.07 -17.72 6.23
CA ALA A 5 13.72 -16.52 6.73
C ALA A 5 12.87 -15.87 7.82
N PRO A 6 13.47 -15.28 8.86
CA PRO A 6 12.72 -14.65 9.95
C PRO A 6 12.04 -13.37 9.46
N ASN A 7 10.77 -13.23 9.82
CA ASN A 7 9.93 -12.05 9.60
C ASN A 7 10.57 -10.80 10.27
N PRO A 8 10.84 -9.69 9.54
CA PRO A 8 11.45 -8.49 10.10
C PRO A 8 10.49 -7.61 10.92
N PHE A 9 9.22 -7.97 11.06
CA PHE A 9 8.22 -7.19 11.79
C PHE A 9 7.87 -7.82 13.14
N LEU A 10 8.68 -7.51 14.19
CA LEU A 10 8.27 -7.72 15.59
C LEU A 10 7.65 -6.44 16.16
N PRO A 11 6.54 -6.50 16.92
CA PRO A 11 5.86 -5.32 17.44
C PRO A 11 6.69 -4.60 18.50
N PHE A 12 6.84 -3.29 18.35
CA PHE A 12 7.48 -2.41 19.33
C PHE A 12 6.44 -1.87 20.34
N HIS A 13 6.64 -2.14 21.62
CA HIS A 13 5.82 -1.63 22.72
C HIS A 13 5.90 -0.10 22.87
N GLN A 14 4.74 0.51 23.11
CA GLN A 14 4.47 1.94 23.29
C GLN A 14 5.23 2.58 24.45
N GLN A 15 5.75 3.79 24.20
CA GLN A 15 5.90 4.82 25.24
C GLN A 15 5.15 6.08 24.81
N GLN A 16 4.15 6.46 25.60
CA GLN A 16 3.34 7.67 25.44
C GLN A 16 4.09 8.89 25.97
N SER A 17 4.18 9.97 25.20
CA SER A 17 4.49 11.31 25.69
C SER A 17 3.48 12.34 25.18
N LYS A 18 2.94 13.14 26.11
CA LYS A 18 1.99 14.24 25.84
C LYS A 18 2.73 15.43 25.20
N ALA A 19 2.20 15.96 24.11
CA ALA A 19 2.70 17.15 23.43
C ALA A 19 1.71 18.34 23.49
N PRO A 20 2.18 19.61 23.49
CA PRO A 20 1.37 20.82 23.64
C PRO A 20 0.71 21.27 22.32
N ARG A 21 -0.44 21.93 22.44
CA ARG A 21 -1.25 22.44 21.32
C ARG A 21 -0.73 23.78 20.82
N TYR A 22 -0.55 23.92 19.51
CA TYR A 22 -0.35 25.19 18.81
C TYR A 22 -1.48 25.42 17.81
N PRO A 23 -1.91 26.68 17.55
CA PRO A 23 -3.00 26.97 16.63
C PRO A 23 -2.53 26.88 15.17
N ILE A 24 -3.32 26.21 14.34
CA ILE A 24 -3.04 25.96 12.92
C ILE A 24 -3.87 26.93 12.09
N SER A 25 -3.22 27.67 11.21
CA SER A 25 -3.85 28.43 10.13
C SER A 25 -4.24 27.46 9.00
N THR A 26 -5.54 27.26 8.79
CA THR A 26 -6.06 26.39 7.75
C THR A 26 -6.34 27.17 6.47
N ASN A 27 -5.43 27.05 5.49
CA ASN A 27 -5.78 27.28 4.10
C ASN A 27 -5.93 25.92 3.41
N VAL A 28 -7.06 25.25 3.63
CA VAL A 28 -7.45 24.09 2.85
C VAL A 28 -8.38 24.58 1.75
N THR A 29 -7.88 24.62 0.53
CA THR A 29 -8.73 24.76 -0.65
C THR A 29 -9.55 23.46 -0.75
N PRO A 30 -10.90 23.50 -0.81
CA PRO A 30 -11.68 22.29 -0.95
C PRO A 30 -11.40 21.68 -2.32
N LEU A 31 -10.57 20.66 -2.37
CA LEU A 31 -10.33 19.84 -3.55
C LEU A 31 -11.57 19.00 -3.85
N ASN A 32 -12.09 19.29 -4.99
CA ASN A 32 -13.23 18.78 -5.71
C ASN A 32 -13.28 17.25 -5.73
N ARG A 33 -14.47 16.73 -5.38
CA ARG A 33 -15.04 15.41 -5.72
C ARG A 33 -14.04 14.25 -5.83
N TYR A 34 -14.19 13.32 -4.89
CA TYR A 34 -13.65 11.97 -4.95
C TYR A 34 -13.58 11.47 -6.39
N ASN A 35 -12.38 11.15 -6.89
CA ASN A 35 -12.23 10.37 -8.10
C ASN A 35 -12.66 8.92 -7.82
N ARG A 36 -13.97 8.74 -7.63
CA ARG A 36 -14.58 7.43 -7.73
C ARG A 36 -14.55 7.10 -9.22
N ALA A 37 -13.78 6.11 -9.62
CA ALA A 37 -13.87 5.59 -10.97
C ALA A 37 -15.36 5.31 -11.28
N PRO A 38 -15.86 5.71 -12.47
CA PRO A 38 -17.23 5.36 -12.84
C PRO A 38 -17.35 3.84 -12.79
N PRO A 39 -18.48 3.28 -12.28
CA PRO A 39 -18.67 1.85 -12.29
C PRO A 39 -18.54 1.35 -13.74
N PRO A 40 -17.83 0.23 -13.99
CA PRO A 40 -17.69 -0.31 -15.33
C PRO A 40 -19.08 -0.55 -15.91
N SER A 41 -19.38 0.11 -17.00
CA SER A 41 -20.59 -0.15 -17.78
C SER A 41 -20.43 -1.50 -18.46
N THR A 42 -21.34 -2.40 -18.22
CA THR A 42 -21.47 -3.79 -18.64
C THR A 42 -20.95 -4.82 -17.63
N ALA A 43 -21.82 -5.75 -17.26
CA ALA A 43 -21.53 -6.88 -16.42
C ALA A 43 -20.37 -7.73 -16.98
N SER A 44 -19.15 -7.37 -16.65
CA SER A 44 -18.04 -8.31 -16.70
C SER A 44 -18.26 -9.28 -15.54
N ASN A 45 -18.05 -10.56 -15.76
CA ASN A 45 -17.90 -11.56 -14.70
C ASN A 45 -16.75 -11.09 -13.80
N SER A 46 -17.05 -10.25 -12.81
CA SER A 46 -16.07 -9.83 -11.83
C SER A 46 -15.66 -11.08 -11.07
N ASN A 47 -14.42 -11.51 -11.26
CA ASN A 47 -13.86 -12.58 -10.44
C ASN A 47 -14.09 -12.21 -8.99
N MET A 48 -14.87 -13.04 -8.28
CA MET A 48 -15.13 -12.82 -6.87
C MET A 48 -13.86 -13.21 -6.10
N LEU A 49 -13.16 -12.22 -5.59
CA LEU A 49 -11.96 -12.43 -4.79
C LEU A 49 -12.35 -12.48 -3.32
N THR A 50 -11.91 -13.52 -2.64
CA THR A 50 -12.10 -13.74 -1.21
C THR A 50 -10.75 -13.78 -0.53
N SER A 51 -10.53 -12.91 0.45
CA SER A 51 -9.38 -12.97 1.35
C SER A 51 -9.77 -13.71 2.61
N TYR A 52 -8.92 -14.63 3.03
CA TYR A 52 -8.97 -15.34 4.31
C TYR A 52 -7.84 -14.80 5.17
N PHE A 53 -8.15 -14.31 6.35
CA PHE A 53 -7.19 -13.56 7.18
C PHE A 53 -7.39 -13.86 8.67
N TRP A 54 -6.35 -13.70 9.46
CA TRP A 54 -6.42 -13.85 10.91
C TRP A 54 -7.18 -12.69 11.56
N SER A 55 -8.19 -13.03 12.36
CA SER A 55 -8.92 -12.13 13.25
C SER A 55 -8.88 -12.74 14.65
N GLY A 56 -7.97 -12.25 15.49
CA GLY A 56 -7.64 -12.92 16.75
C GLY A 56 -7.07 -14.30 16.51
N ASP A 57 -7.71 -15.33 17.10
CA ASP A 57 -7.27 -16.73 17.03
C ASP A 57 -7.97 -17.55 15.92
N ALA A 58 -8.73 -16.90 15.04
CA ALA A 58 -9.50 -17.59 14.00
C ALA A 58 -9.29 -16.93 12.62
N ILE A 59 -9.37 -17.74 11.57
CA ILE A 59 -9.43 -17.23 10.21
C ILE A 59 -10.88 -16.83 9.88
N ARG A 60 -11.02 -15.60 9.36
CA ARG A 60 -12.27 -15.07 8.79
C ARG A 60 -12.14 -14.92 7.30
N SER A 61 -13.27 -14.76 6.64
CA SER A 61 -13.33 -14.47 5.22
C SER A 61 -13.90 -13.08 4.94
N ARG A 62 -13.42 -12.42 3.91
CA ARG A 62 -13.97 -11.17 3.42
C ARG A 62 -13.86 -11.08 1.90
N ARG A 63 -14.71 -10.26 1.31
CA ARG A 63 -14.52 -9.88 -0.10
C ARG A 63 -13.34 -8.91 -0.19
N VAL A 64 -12.46 -9.15 -1.17
CA VAL A 64 -11.43 -8.18 -1.53
C VAL A 64 -12.11 -6.97 -2.20
N SER A 65 -11.83 -5.79 -1.70
CA SER A 65 -12.35 -4.55 -2.26
C SER A 65 -11.62 -4.18 -3.55
N ASP A 66 -12.35 -3.65 -4.51
CA ASP A 66 -11.79 -3.03 -5.72
C ASP A 66 -11.71 -1.49 -5.63
N ILE A 67 -12.08 -0.94 -4.47
CA ILE A 67 -12.00 0.49 -4.21
C ILE A 67 -10.56 0.90 -3.97
N VAL A 68 -10.16 1.97 -4.66
CA VAL A 68 -8.89 2.66 -4.46
C VAL A 68 -9.17 4.12 -4.17
N LEU A 69 -8.77 4.58 -2.99
CA LEU A 69 -8.85 5.99 -2.61
C LEU A 69 -7.51 6.63 -2.92
N SER A 70 -7.49 7.72 -3.67
CA SER A 70 -6.25 8.40 -4.00
C SER A 70 -6.39 9.92 -3.95
N GLY A 71 -5.27 10.59 -3.70
CA GLY A 71 -5.20 12.04 -3.64
C GLY A 71 -3.77 12.53 -3.70
N THR A 72 -3.61 13.84 -3.61
CA THR A 72 -2.31 14.48 -3.49
C THR A 72 -2.30 15.31 -2.23
N VAL A 73 -1.26 15.15 -1.41
CA VAL A 73 -1.02 15.93 -0.21
C VAL A 73 0.24 16.78 -0.37
N ASP A 74 0.23 17.96 0.24
CA ASP A 74 1.41 18.83 0.22
C ASP A 74 2.43 18.34 1.25
N VAL A 75 3.53 17.83 0.75
CA VAL A 75 4.64 17.36 1.57
C VAL A 75 5.94 18.09 1.19
N PRO A 76 6.78 18.42 2.18
CA PRO A 76 8.03 19.11 1.92
C PRO A 76 8.98 18.25 1.08
N VAL A 77 9.80 18.93 0.27
CA VAL A 77 10.93 18.28 -0.41
C VAL A 77 11.91 17.77 0.64
N PRO A 78 12.27 16.48 0.64
CA PRO A 78 13.29 15.98 1.55
C PRO A 78 14.61 16.74 1.36
N SER A 79 15.31 17.05 2.45
CA SER A 79 16.59 17.72 2.37
C SER A 79 17.62 16.90 1.59
N ALA A 80 18.62 17.56 0.97
CA ALA A 80 19.69 16.89 0.22
C ALA A 80 20.41 15.79 1.04
N ARG A 81 20.51 15.98 2.36
CA ARG A 81 21.09 14.98 3.27
C ARG A 81 20.21 13.73 3.36
N VAL A 82 18.89 13.90 3.47
CA VAL A 82 17.94 12.78 3.53
C VAL A 82 17.94 12.02 2.21
N LEU A 83 17.92 12.74 1.09
CA LEU A 83 18.01 12.13 -0.24
C LEU A 83 19.29 11.33 -0.41
N ALA A 84 20.44 11.86 -0.02
CA ALA A 84 21.73 11.16 -0.07
C ALA A 84 21.78 9.93 0.87
N ASP A 85 21.11 9.99 2.03
CA ASP A 85 21.00 8.82 2.92
C ASP A 85 20.12 7.74 2.29
N TRP A 86 19.01 8.09 1.63
CA TRP A 86 18.14 7.15 0.90
C TRP A 86 18.86 6.53 -0.30
N GLU A 87 19.51 7.34 -1.13
CA GLU A 87 20.30 6.87 -2.27
C GLU A 87 21.36 5.85 -1.84
N ARG A 88 22.09 6.15 -0.75
CA ARG A 88 23.08 5.21 -0.20
C ARG A 88 22.44 3.92 0.28
N GLU A 89 21.27 3.98 0.94
CA GLU A 89 20.58 2.79 1.41
C GLU A 89 20.14 1.92 0.24
N THR A 90 19.51 2.50 -0.78
CA THR A 90 18.98 1.76 -1.93
C THR A 90 20.06 1.23 -2.87
N SER A 91 21.15 2.00 -3.09
CA SER A 91 22.22 1.60 -4.03
C SER A 91 23.27 0.67 -3.42
N SER A 92 23.53 0.77 -2.10
CA SER A 92 24.66 0.06 -1.49
C SER A 92 24.25 -1.07 -0.56
N ARG A 93 23.02 -1.07 -0.04
CA ARG A 93 22.56 -2.07 0.92
C ARG A 93 21.44 -2.93 0.38
N LEU A 94 20.40 -2.32 -0.19
CA LEU A 94 19.28 -3.07 -0.76
C LEU A 94 19.59 -3.60 -2.15
N VAL A 95 20.37 -2.86 -2.97
CA VAL A 95 20.73 -3.22 -4.36
C VAL A 95 19.49 -3.66 -5.15
N LEU A 96 18.47 -2.76 -5.17
CA LEU A 96 17.15 -3.07 -5.73
C LEU A 96 17.22 -3.45 -7.21
N GLU A 97 16.76 -4.65 -7.52
CA GLU A 97 16.52 -5.10 -8.89
C GLU A 97 15.16 -4.60 -9.40
N PRO A 98 14.93 -4.53 -10.73
CA PRO A 98 13.63 -4.20 -11.27
C PRO A 98 12.52 -5.13 -10.75
N GLY A 99 11.54 -4.55 -10.08
CA GLY A 99 10.40 -5.27 -9.50
C GLY A 99 10.50 -5.55 -8.01
N ASP A 100 11.61 -5.17 -7.35
CA ASP A 100 11.79 -5.33 -5.91
C ASP A 100 11.12 -4.21 -5.13
N VAL A 101 10.56 -4.59 -3.98
CA VAL A 101 10.01 -3.69 -2.96
C VAL A 101 10.60 -4.08 -1.61
N GLU A 102 11.33 -3.18 -0.97
CA GLU A 102 12.10 -3.48 0.24
C GLU A 102 11.89 -2.45 1.35
N ALA A 103 11.93 -2.92 2.59
CA ALA A 103 11.84 -2.05 3.76
C ALA A 103 13.16 -1.33 4.02
N MET A 104 13.06 -0.04 4.34
CA MET A 104 14.18 0.80 4.76
C MET A 104 14.14 1.06 6.28
N PRO A 105 15.29 1.33 6.94
CA PRO A 105 15.34 1.55 8.39
C PRO A 105 14.71 2.89 8.80
N LEU A 106 13.39 2.91 9.04
CA LEU A 106 12.62 4.12 9.34
C LEU A 106 13.14 4.86 10.58
N ALA A 107 13.38 4.17 11.70
CA ALA A 107 13.82 4.79 12.95
C ALA A 107 15.13 5.59 12.78
N ARG A 108 16.07 5.07 11.99
CA ARG A 108 17.32 5.76 11.65
C ARG A 108 17.08 6.96 10.74
N THR A 109 16.16 6.82 9.81
CA THR A 109 15.78 7.90 8.88
C THR A 109 15.07 9.03 9.61
N GLN A 110 14.11 8.73 10.48
CA GLN A 110 13.37 9.73 11.28
C GLN A 110 14.29 10.65 12.08
N ALA A 111 15.35 10.11 12.68
CA ALA A 111 16.32 10.89 13.47
C ALA A 111 17.04 11.98 12.65
N ARG A 112 17.04 11.86 11.31
CA ARG A 112 17.72 12.76 10.38
C ARG A 112 16.78 13.50 9.44
N TRP A 113 15.49 13.20 9.51
CA TRP A 113 14.45 13.76 8.64
C TRP A 113 13.53 14.71 9.42
N PRO A 114 13.88 16.00 9.48
CA PRO A 114 13.14 16.98 10.28
C PRO A 114 11.68 17.14 9.83
N ASP A 115 11.40 16.95 8.53
CA ASP A 115 10.06 17.09 7.97
C ASP A 115 9.19 15.82 8.08
N TYR A 116 9.69 14.72 8.66
CA TYR A 116 8.93 13.49 8.81
C TYR A 116 7.54 13.73 9.44
N LYS A 117 7.51 14.51 10.55
CA LYS A 117 6.25 14.82 11.24
C LYS A 117 5.28 15.61 10.37
N ARG A 118 5.77 16.44 9.46
CA ARG A 118 4.93 17.19 8.52
C ARG A 118 4.31 16.25 7.48
N CYS A 119 5.05 15.27 6.99
CA CYS A 119 4.53 14.23 6.10
C CYS A 119 3.44 13.40 6.79
N VAL A 120 3.67 12.95 8.02
CA VAL A 120 2.67 12.21 8.81
C VAL A 120 1.43 13.08 9.07
N GLN A 121 1.60 14.37 9.40
CA GLN A 121 0.48 15.27 9.62
C GLN A 121 -0.35 15.48 8.34
N ALA A 122 0.31 15.69 7.19
CA ALA A 122 -0.37 15.85 5.92
C ALA A 122 -1.21 14.61 5.56
N MET A 123 -0.68 13.40 5.82
CA MET A 123 -1.44 12.16 5.65
C MET A 123 -2.61 12.05 6.64
N SER A 124 -2.40 12.43 7.91
CA SER A 124 -3.45 12.42 8.92
C SER A 124 -4.61 13.37 8.56
N ASP A 125 -4.28 14.56 8.04
CA ASP A 125 -5.28 15.53 7.59
C ASP A 125 -6.05 15.01 6.37
N TRP A 126 -5.35 14.35 5.43
CA TRP A 126 -5.96 13.76 4.25
C TRP A 126 -6.89 12.58 4.62
N THR A 127 -6.43 11.64 5.45
CA THR A 127 -7.27 10.50 5.90
C THR A 127 -8.48 10.99 6.70
N CYS A 128 -8.30 12.02 7.54
CA CYS A 128 -9.42 12.66 8.25
C CYS A 128 -10.46 13.25 7.27
N ALA A 129 -10.02 13.94 6.22
CA ALA A 129 -10.89 14.47 5.17
C ALA A 129 -11.62 13.37 4.37
N MET A 130 -11.01 12.16 4.30
CA MET A 130 -11.61 10.96 3.70
C MET A 130 -12.60 10.23 4.64
N GLY A 131 -12.84 10.74 5.84
CA GLY A 131 -13.70 10.09 6.82
C GLY A 131 -13.01 9.00 7.65
N LEU A 132 -11.68 8.99 7.67
CA LEU A 132 -10.82 8.06 8.41
C LEU A 132 -10.02 8.80 9.50
N PRO A 133 -10.66 9.49 10.45
CA PRO A 133 -9.96 10.19 11.51
C PRO A 133 -9.21 9.19 12.40
N THR A 134 -8.03 9.58 12.85
CA THR A 134 -7.19 8.82 13.81
C THR A 134 -6.64 7.48 13.33
N VAL A 135 -7.02 6.98 12.16
CA VAL A 135 -6.65 5.64 11.68
C VAL A 135 -5.12 5.43 11.61
N LEU A 136 -4.37 6.48 11.23
CA LEU A 136 -2.90 6.39 11.17
C LEU A 136 -2.24 6.36 12.56
N ALA A 137 -2.91 6.88 13.58
CA ALA A 137 -2.34 6.94 14.94
C ALA A 137 -2.27 5.55 15.61
N SER A 138 -3.11 4.62 15.16
CA SER A 138 -3.17 3.23 15.64
C SER A 138 -2.52 2.23 14.69
N SER A 139 -1.94 2.71 13.57
CA SER A 139 -1.37 1.87 12.52
C SER A 139 0.15 1.86 12.58
N ASP A 140 0.75 0.71 12.31
CA ASP A 140 2.18 0.58 12.11
C ASP A 140 2.58 1.29 10.81
N VAL A 141 3.78 1.86 10.79
CA VAL A 141 4.32 2.57 9.64
C VAL A 141 5.70 2.05 9.27
N ALA A 142 5.90 1.82 7.99
CA ALA A 142 7.20 1.47 7.42
C ALA A 142 7.64 2.51 6.38
N LEU A 143 8.96 2.66 6.20
CA LEU A 143 9.55 3.34 5.07
C LEU A 143 9.98 2.30 4.06
N MET A 144 9.54 2.44 2.82
CA MET A 144 9.75 1.47 1.76
C MET A 144 10.48 2.10 0.59
N ALA A 145 11.18 1.26 -0.17
CA ALA A 145 11.76 1.60 -1.47
C ALA A 145 11.37 0.56 -2.51
N CYS A 146 11.08 0.97 -3.74
CA CYS A 146 10.88 0.05 -4.85
C CYS A 146 11.53 0.57 -6.14
N ARG A 147 11.96 -0.34 -7.00
CA ARG A 147 12.40 -0.06 -8.38
C ARG A 147 11.40 -0.68 -9.35
N GLY A 148 10.20 -0.06 -9.48
CA GLY A 148 9.04 -0.75 -9.97
C GLY A 148 8.55 -1.80 -8.98
N ALA A 149 7.43 -2.46 -9.29
CA ALA A 149 6.96 -3.63 -8.57
C ALA A 149 6.25 -4.57 -9.55
N ARG A 150 6.64 -5.84 -9.57
CA ARG A 150 5.89 -6.89 -10.29
C ARG A 150 4.49 -6.94 -9.75
N TYR A 151 3.53 -7.36 -10.57
CA TYR A 151 2.20 -7.55 -10.04
C TYR A 151 2.17 -8.64 -8.97
N HIS A 152 1.54 -8.32 -7.86
CA HIS A 152 1.34 -9.19 -6.71
C HIS A 152 0.08 -8.76 -5.95
N HIS A 153 -0.26 -9.48 -4.92
CA HIS A 153 -1.13 -9.06 -3.84
C HIS A 153 -0.45 -9.40 -2.51
N ASP A 154 -0.77 -8.64 -1.48
CA ASP A 154 -0.20 -8.83 -0.14
C ASP A 154 -1.15 -9.56 0.81
N GLY A 155 -2.34 -9.95 0.32
CA GLY A 155 -3.40 -10.54 1.13
C GLY A 155 -3.07 -11.90 1.75
N ALA A 156 -1.96 -12.54 1.37
CA ALA A 156 -1.46 -13.76 2.02
C ALA A 156 -0.58 -13.48 3.26
N GLN A 157 -0.25 -12.22 3.53
CA GLN A 157 0.53 -11.77 4.71
C GLN A 157 -0.16 -10.64 5.45
N TYR A 158 -0.97 -9.86 4.76
CA TYR A 158 -1.64 -8.66 5.26
C TYR A 158 -3.13 -8.71 4.97
N GLY A 159 -3.73 -9.91 4.98
CA GLY A 159 -5.15 -10.09 4.68
C GLY A 159 -6.07 -9.32 5.64
N GLY A 160 -5.61 -9.05 6.86
CA GLY A 160 -6.28 -8.24 7.87
C GLY A 160 -6.06 -6.72 7.74
N ALA A 161 -5.39 -6.24 6.68
CA ALA A 161 -5.06 -4.84 6.52
C ALA A 161 -5.46 -4.26 5.15
N ALA A 162 -5.56 -2.94 5.11
CA ALA A 162 -5.45 -2.12 3.89
C ALA A 162 -4.16 -1.31 3.96
N PHE A 163 -3.51 -1.07 2.84
CA PHE A 163 -2.34 -0.19 2.81
C PHE A 163 -2.74 1.26 2.55
N CYS A 164 -2.10 2.16 3.32
CA CYS A 164 -2.16 3.60 3.11
C CYS A 164 -0.75 4.10 2.79
N ASN A 165 -0.51 4.48 1.54
CA ASN A 165 0.82 4.83 1.04
C ASN A 165 0.94 6.33 0.78
N LEU A 166 2.11 6.91 1.12
CA LEU A 166 2.52 8.26 0.77
C LEU A 166 3.84 8.22 -0.01
N PHE A 167 3.81 8.58 -1.28
CA PHE A 167 5.00 8.63 -2.12
C PHE A 167 5.78 9.93 -1.90
N LEU A 168 7.10 9.82 -1.78
CA LEU A 168 8.02 10.88 -1.38
C LEU A 168 9.01 11.27 -2.48
N SER A 169 9.16 10.43 -3.49
CA SER A 169 10.04 10.68 -4.64
C SER A 169 9.39 11.63 -5.65
N GLU A 170 10.24 12.30 -6.43
CA GLU A 170 9.80 13.04 -7.62
C GLU A 170 9.15 12.10 -8.65
N ASP A 171 8.49 12.68 -9.64
CA ASP A 171 7.95 11.92 -10.77
C ASP A 171 9.07 11.22 -11.54
N ARG A 172 9.04 9.90 -11.55
CA ARG A 172 9.97 9.02 -12.27
C ARG A 172 9.31 8.36 -13.49
N GLY A 173 8.14 8.83 -13.89
CA GLY A 173 7.37 8.24 -15.00
C GLY A 173 6.74 6.90 -14.65
N LEU A 174 6.50 6.62 -13.36
CA LEU A 174 5.90 5.39 -12.87
C LEU A 174 4.46 5.61 -12.41
N ASP A 175 3.64 4.57 -12.57
CA ASP A 175 2.28 4.52 -12.07
C ASP A 175 2.09 3.31 -11.16
N LEU A 176 1.33 3.47 -10.08
CA LEU A 176 0.71 2.37 -9.37
C LEU A 176 -0.50 1.91 -10.19
N HIS A 177 -0.49 0.67 -10.62
CA HIS A 177 -1.51 0.11 -11.51
C HIS A 177 -2.24 -1.06 -10.85
N PHE A 178 -3.57 -1.03 -10.93
CA PHE A 178 -4.48 -2.06 -10.46
C PHE A 178 -5.12 -2.74 -11.68
N PRO A 179 -4.61 -3.90 -12.14
CA PRO A 179 -4.99 -4.50 -13.42
C PRO A 179 -6.44 -4.98 -13.46
N SER A 180 -7.03 -5.33 -12.31
CA SER A 180 -8.43 -5.78 -12.22
C SER A 180 -9.44 -4.67 -12.54
N THR A 181 -9.12 -3.44 -12.20
CA THR A 181 -9.97 -2.26 -12.41
C THR A 181 -9.47 -1.36 -13.54
N GLY A 182 -8.23 -1.56 -13.99
CA GLY A 182 -7.54 -0.67 -14.92
C GLY A 182 -7.14 0.68 -14.31
N HIS A 183 -7.26 0.83 -12.99
CA HIS A 183 -6.94 2.08 -12.30
C HIS A 183 -5.44 2.33 -12.33
N ARG A 184 -5.02 3.56 -12.68
CA ARG A 184 -3.63 3.99 -12.74
C ARG A 184 -3.46 5.30 -11.98
N ILE A 185 -2.48 5.33 -11.11
CA ILE A 185 -2.17 6.49 -10.26
C ILE A 185 -0.71 6.88 -10.51
N PRO A 186 -0.45 8.06 -11.09
CA PRO A 186 0.90 8.56 -11.26
C PRO A 186 1.60 8.73 -9.91
N LEU A 187 2.81 8.17 -9.81
CA LEU A 187 3.63 8.25 -8.61
C LEU A 187 4.50 9.50 -8.66
N THR A 188 4.07 10.51 -7.91
CA THR A 188 4.78 11.77 -7.71
C THR A 188 4.88 12.05 -6.22
N ARG A 189 5.74 12.98 -5.81
CA ARG A 189 5.81 13.40 -4.42
C ARG A 189 4.45 13.93 -3.94
N GLY A 190 3.99 13.40 -2.81
CA GLY A 190 2.69 13.74 -2.24
C GLY A 190 1.54 12.87 -2.75
N THR A 191 1.74 11.96 -3.69
CA THR A 191 0.71 10.98 -4.05
C THR A 191 0.37 10.14 -2.83
N ALA A 192 -0.90 10.15 -2.43
CA ALA A 192 -1.48 9.39 -1.32
C ALA A 192 -2.48 8.38 -1.85
N VAL A 193 -2.44 7.13 -1.36
CA VAL A 193 -3.30 6.05 -1.84
C VAL A 193 -3.71 5.14 -0.68
N ILE A 194 -4.99 4.73 -0.63
CA ILE A 194 -5.46 3.64 0.24
C ILE A 194 -6.10 2.57 -0.64
N PHE A 195 -5.73 1.31 -0.41
CA PHE A 195 -6.27 0.17 -1.15
C PHE A 195 -6.22 -1.12 -0.33
N ASP A 196 -7.01 -2.10 -0.73
CA ASP A 196 -7.06 -3.43 -0.11
C ASP A 196 -5.83 -4.25 -0.50
N THR A 197 -5.13 -4.83 0.48
CA THR A 197 -3.93 -5.65 0.28
C THR A 197 -4.17 -6.91 -0.56
N GLY A 198 -5.40 -7.43 -0.58
CA GLY A 198 -5.80 -8.54 -1.44
C GLY A 198 -5.96 -8.16 -2.92
N GLN A 199 -5.98 -6.86 -3.25
CA GLN A 199 -6.14 -6.39 -4.62
C GLN A 199 -4.82 -6.51 -5.39
N PRO A 200 -4.80 -7.11 -6.60
CA PRO A 200 -3.61 -7.15 -7.44
C PRO A 200 -3.16 -5.74 -7.81
N HIS A 201 -1.89 -5.46 -7.60
CA HIS A 201 -1.28 -4.19 -7.95
C HIS A 201 0.18 -4.36 -8.36
N GLY A 202 0.72 -3.33 -9.02
CA GLY A 202 2.13 -3.27 -9.41
C GLY A 202 2.54 -1.83 -9.69
N VAL A 203 3.85 -1.57 -9.67
CA VAL A 203 4.42 -0.28 -10.05
C VAL A 203 5.12 -0.46 -11.40
N ILE A 204 4.57 0.15 -12.42
CA ILE A 204 4.99 -0.02 -13.82
C ILE A 204 5.31 1.32 -14.46
N GLN A 205 5.99 1.31 -15.59
CA GLN A 205 6.18 2.52 -16.39
C GLN A 205 4.84 3.07 -16.88
N ARG A 206 4.69 4.39 -16.88
CA ARG A 206 3.42 5.09 -17.19
C ARG A 206 2.84 4.71 -18.54
N HIS A 207 3.67 4.38 -19.52
CA HIS A 207 3.24 4.06 -20.88
C HIS A 207 3.24 2.56 -21.18
N SER A 208 3.64 1.72 -20.21
CA SER A 208 3.65 0.26 -20.38
C SER A 208 2.27 -0.33 -20.09
N SER A 209 1.95 -1.43 -20.75
CA SER A 209 0.71 -2.18 -20.53
C SER A 209 0.79 -3.19 -19.38
N GLY A 210 1.99 -3.45 -18.86
CA GLY A 210 2.27 -4.40 -17.79
C GLY A 210 3.68 -4.19 -17.24
N PHE A 211 4.10 -5.04 -16.31
CA PHE A 211 5.46 -5.01 -15.79
C PHE A 211 6.42 -5.71 -16.76
N ASN A 212 7.51 -5.03 -17.07
CA ASN A 212 8.64 -5.61 -17.80
C ASN A 212 9.95 -5.08 -17.18
N ALA A 213 10.81 -5.96 -16.71
CA ALA A 213 12.08 -5.58 -16.10
C ALA A 213 12.99 -4.77 -17.05
N LEU A 214 12.87 -4.98 -18.37
CA LEU A 214 13.63 -4.24 -19.38
C LEU A 214 13.24 -2.76 -19.50
N ASP A 215 12.07 -2.38 -18.99
CA ASP A 215 11.64 -0.98 -18.96
C ASP A 215 12.42 -0.15 -17.92
N PHE A 216 13.19 -0.80 -17.03
CA PHE A 216 13.93 -0.18 -15.93
C PHE A 216 15.44 -0.15 -16.24
N ALA A 217 15.84 0.70 -17.18
CA ALA A 217 17.22 0.85 -17.58
C ALA A 217 18.15 1.15 -16.38
N PRO A 218 19.36 0.54 -16.31
CA PRO A 218 20.23 0.64 -15.14
C PRO A 218 20.82 2.04 -14.93
N ASP A 219 20.88 2.86 -15.98
CA ASP A 219 21.39 4.24 -15.98
C ASP A 219 20.32 5.28 -15.61
N GLN A 220 19.06 4.88 -15.35
CA GLN A 220 17.98 5.76 -14.96
C GLN A 220 17.52 5.47 -13.53
N ASP A 221 17.22 6.56 -12.81
CA ASP A 221 16.68 6.47 -11.46
C ASP A 221 15.16 6.30 -11.49
N TYR A 222 14.72 5.06 -11.25
CA TYR A 222 13.32 4.66 -11.12
C TYR A 222 12.91 4.34 -9.68
N ILE A 223 13.77 4.67 -8.71
CA ILE A 223 13.50 4.33 -7.32
C ILE A 223 12.42 5.25 -6.75
N GLN A 224 11.35 4.64 -6.24
CA GLN A 224 10.32 5.31 -5.46
C GLN A 224 10.53 5.01 -3.97
N ILE A 225 10.51 6.07 -3.16
CA ILE A 225 10.53 6.00 -1.69
C ILE A 225 9.14 6.39 -1.20
N PHE A 226 8.58 5.62 -0.28
CA PHE A 226 7.26 5.89 0.26
C PHE A 226 7.12 5.43 1.71
N LEU A 227 6.21 6.07 2.44
CA LEU A 227 5.71 5.57 3.71
C LEU A 227 4.48 4.70 3.44
N THR A 228 4.37 3.59 4.16
CA THR A 228 3.17 2.73 4.17
C THR A 228 2.68 2.55 5.59
N TRP A 229 1.37 2.67 5.80
CA TRP A 229 0.66 2.36 7.04
C TRP A 229 -0.23 1.15 6.82
N GLU A 230 -0.26 0.26 7.80
CA GLU A 230 -1.15 -0.90 7.83
C GLU A 230 -2.44 -0.52 8.56
N LEU A 231 -3.51 -0.22 7.81
CA LEU A 231 -4.80 0.12 8.39
C LEU A 231 -5.57 -1.16 8.68
N PRO A 232 -6.01 -1.40 9.95
CA PRO A 232 -6.79 -2.58 10.27
C PRO A 232 -8.08 -2.63 9.43
N ILE A 233 -8.28 -3.68 8.63
CA ILE A 233 -9.43 -3.80 7.74
C ILE A 233 -10.76 -3.97 8.51
N GLU A 234 -10.69 -4.46 9.74
CA GLU A 234 -11.83 -4.61 10.65
C GLU A 234 -12.20 -3.30 11.38
N ASP A 235 -11.40 -2.24 11.25
CA ASP A 235 -11.83 -0.91 11.68
C ASP A 235 -13.08 -0.51 10.89
N ALA A 236 -14.14 -0.09 11.61
CA ALA A 236 -15.43 0.18 11.01
C ALA A 236 -15.37 1.26 9.92
N GLN A 237 -14.49 2.27 10.08
CA GLN A 237 -14.34 3.36 9.13
C GLN A 237 -13.55 2.89 7.89
N VAL A 238 -12.48 2.09 8.09
CA VAL A 238 -11.70 1.49 7.00
C VAL A 238 -12.58 0.53 6.20
N GLY A 239 -13.27 -0.39 6.88
CA GLY A 239 -14.18 -1.34 6.23
C GLY A 239 -15.30 -0.66 5.44
N GLN A 240 -15.87 0.43 5.99
CA GLN A 240 -16.88 1.22 5.30
C GLN A 240 -16.30 1.98 4.08
N ALA A 241 -15.14 2.61 4.21
CA ALA A 241 -14.52 3.39 3.14
C ALA A 241 -14.12 2.52 1.94
N LEU A 242 -13.75 1.27 2.20
CA LEU A 242 -13.41 0.28 1.19
C LEU A 242 -14.59 -0.65 0.83
N GLU A 243 -15.79 -0.43 1.37
CA GLU A 243 -17.00 -1.25 1.13
C GLU A 243 -16.75 -2.77 1.36
N VAL A 244 -15.98 -3.11 2.41
CA VAL A 244 -15.61 -4.48 2.71
C VAL A 244 -16.82 -5.27 3.21
N VAL A 245 -17.02 -6.47 2.67
CA VAL A 245 -18.04 -7.43 3.13
C VAL A 245 -17.34 -8.59 3.81
N PHE A 246 -17.61 -8.77 5.10
CA PHE A 246 -17.05 -9.85 5.90
C PHE A 246 -17.89 -11.13 5.84
N ASP A 247 -17.28 -12.23 6.26
CA ASP A 247 -17.89 -13.54 6.45
C ASP A 247 -18.58 -14.08 5.19
N VAL A 248 -17.95 -13.85 4.02
CA VAL A 248 -18.49 -14.28 2.71
C VAL A 248 -18.34 -15.79 2.47
N ALA A 249 -17.43 -16.47 3.18
CA ALA A 249 -17.19 -17.91 3.08
C ALA A 249 -16.75 -18.52 4.44
N PRO A 250 -17.60 -18.43 5.51
CA PRO A 250 -17.20 -18.83 6.85
C PRO A 250 -16.91 -20.33 6.97
N ALA A 251 -17.63 -21.17 6.24
CA ALA A 251 -17.41 -22.61 6.26
C ALA A 251 -16.03 -23.01 5.73
N THR A 252 -15.53 -22.33 4.70
CA THR A 252 -14.18 -22.54 4.19
C THR A 252 -13.14 -22.03 5.18
N ALA A 253 -13.36 -20.85 5.74
CA ALA A 253 -12.45 -20.22 6.70
C ALA A 253 -12.11 -21.11 7.90
N LEU A 254 -13.09 -21.92 8.39
CA LEU A 254 -12.91 -22.86 9.50
C LEU A 254 -11.89 -23.98 9.23
N HIS A 255 -11.53 -24.22 7.98
CA HIS A 255 -10.63 -25.30 7.56
C HIS A 255 -9.25 -24.81 7.12
N LEU A 256 -9.02 -23.49 7.18
CA LEU A 256 -7.73 -22.90 6.82
C LEU A 256 -6.90 -22.61 8.06
N ASP A 257 -5.59 -22.73 7.92
CA ASP A 257 -4.58 -22.53 8.95
C ASP A 257 -3.56 -21.44 8.58
N GLU A 258 -3.78 -20.79 7.41
CA GLU A 258 -2.96 -19.66 6.93
C GLU A 258 -3.80 -18.66 6.13
N GLU A 259 -3.30 -17.43 6.02
CA GLU A 259 -3.91 -16.37 5.20
C GLU A 259 -3.79 -16.69 3.71
N GLN A 260 -4.87 -16.50 2.97
CA GLN A 260 -4.93 -16.82 1.54
C GLN A 260 -5.85 -15.86 0.78
N VAL A 261 -5.63 -15.75 -0.52
CA VAL A 261 -6.59 -15.10 -1.44
C VAL A 261 -7.07 -16.13 -2.47
N TRP A 262 -8.38 -16.24 -2.57
CA TRP A 262 -9.04 -17.14 -3.50
C TRP A 262 -9.77 -16.36 -4.59
N SER A 263 -9.76 -16.92 -5.80
CA SER A 263 -10.54 -16.41 -6.92
C SER A 263 -11.58 -17.46 -7.32
N ASN A 264 -12.86 -17.07 -7.34
CA ASN A 264 -13.97 -17.95 -7.72
C ASN A 264 -14.00 -19.27 -6.94
N GLY A 265 -13.70 -19.22 -5.63
CA GLY A 265 -13.77 -20.37 -4.73
C GLY A 265 -12.60 -21.35 -4.81
N ALA A 266 -11.46 -20.93 -5.34
CA ALA A 266 -10.23 -21.72 -5.36
C ALA A 266 -9.00 -20.85 -5.09
N PRO A 267 -7.92 -21.42 -4.50
CA PRO A 267 -6.64 -20.71 -4.34
C PRO A 267 -6.14 -20.14 -5.66
N ALA A 268 -5.63 -18.90 -5.62
CA ALA A 268 -5.20 -18.22 -6.82
C ALA A 268 -3.95 -17.39 -6.58
N ALA A 269 -3.12 -17.26 -7.62
CA ALA A 269 -1.95 -16.41 -7.63
C ALA A 269 -2.07 -15.36 -8.74
N VAL A 270 -1.24 -14.33 -8.64
CA VAL A 270 -1.18 -13.23 -9.61
C VAL A 270 0.01 -13.45 -10.55
N CYS A 271 -0.22 -13.37 -11.86
CA CYS A 271 0.86 -13.36 -12.84
C CYS A 271 1.70 -12.09 -12.69
N PRO A 272 3.01 -12.17 -12.42
CA PRO A 272 3.85 -11.03 -12.08
C PRO A 272 4.03 -10.02 -13.22
N GLU A 273 3.84 -10.42 -14.48
CA GLU A 273 3.99 -9.55 -15.65
C GLU A 273 2.67 -8.86 -16.04
N SER A 274 1.55 -9.56 -15.90
CA SER A 274 0.25 -9.08 -16.41
C SER A 274 -0.74 -8.69 -15.32
N GLY A 275 -0.53 -9.12 -14.08
CA GLY A 275 -1.45 -8.92 -12.97
C GLY A 275 -2.73 -9.74 -13.05
N ARG A 276 -2.81 -10.70 -13.97
CA ARG A 276 -3.98 -11.58 -14.10
C ARG A 276 -3.94 -12.69 -13.08
N TRP A 277 -5.09 -12.99 -12.52
CA TRP A 277 -5.26 -14.14 -11.64
C TRP A 277 -5.16 -15.45 -12.43
N HIS A 278 -4.51 -16.43 -11.84
CA HIS A 278 -4.50 -17.82 -12.30
C HIS A 278 -4.65 -18.75 -11.12
N ARG A 279 -5.20 -19.94 -11.37
CA ARG A 279 -5.40 -20.96 -10.35
C ARG A 279 -4.04 -21.53 -9.92
N VAL A 280 -3.91 -21.79 -8.64
CA VAL A 280 -2.79 -22.59 -8.10
C VAL A 280 -3.27 -24.03 -8.06
N ASP A 281 -2.58 -24.93 -8.78
CA ASP A 281 -2.89 -26.38 -8.82
C ASP A 281 -2.31 -27.11 -7.60
#